data_b6d2abdacf33c471141b965041a8f089
#
_entry.id   b6d2abdacf33c471141b965041a8f089
#
_cell.length_a   1.000
_cell.length_b   1.000
_cell.length_c   1.000
_cell.angle_alpha   90.00
_cell.angle_beta   90.00
_cell.angle_gamma   90.00
#
_symmetry.space_group_name_H-M   'P 1'
#
loop_
_entity.id
_entity.type
_entity.pdbx_description
1 polymer ?
#
loop_
_entity_poly.entity_id
_entity_poly.type
_entity_poly.pdbx_seq_one_letter_code
_entity_poly.pdbx_strand_id
1 'polypeptide(L)'
;DKAQTIVNGWKSRVQALRSRNAGKPVARVFYEVRYPNLLAAGRGGISSEILALAGGENVVSDGKKLVRYSEESLIAADPDAYIIQKGPMNPEPTPLAERDHYRDLRAQRAGRVLIVDEERFARPGPRALDAAEELENWLHR
;
A
#
# COMPACT_ATOMS: atom_id res chain seq x y z
N ASP A 1 19.21 -26.39 -10.25
CA ASP A 1 19.91 -25.22 -9.73
C ASP A 1 19.03 -24.46 -8.76
N LYS A 2 19.53 -24.23 -7.56
CA LYS A 2 18.78 -23.52 -6.49
C LYS A 2 18.33 -22.14 -6.91
N ALA A 3 19.21 -21.38 -7.57
CA ALA A 3 18.87 -20.03 -8.01
C ALA A 3 17.73 -20.02 -9.02
N GLN A 4 17.74 -20.96 -9.96
CA GLN A 4 16.69 -21.09 -10.96
C GLN A 4 15.35 -21.53 -10.31
N THR A 5 15.43 -22.43 -9.33
CA THR A 5 14.25 -22.88 -8.60
C THR A 5 13.60 -21.73 -7.82
N ILE A 6 14.39 -20.89 -7.17
CA ILE A 6 13.91 -19.70 -6.43
C ILE A 6 13.24 -18.72 -7.39
N VAL A 7 13.88 -18.43 -8.52
CA VAL A 7 13.33 -17.52 -9.53
C VAL A 7 12.01 -18.04 -10.08
N ASN A 8 11.93 -19.32 -10.38
CA ASN A 8 10.70 -19.94 -10.88
C ASN A 8 9.58 -19.89 -9.85
N GLY A 9 9.91 -20.15 -8.58
CA GLY A 9 8.93 -20.02 -7.49
C GLY A 9 8.39 -18.62 -7.35
N TRP A 10 9.26 -17.61 -7.44
CA TRP A 10 8.87 -16.21 -7.41
C TRP A 10 7.92 -15.88 -8.56
N LYS A 11 8.29 -16.24 -9.78
CA LYS A 11 7.46 -16.00 -10.96
C LYS A 11 6.08 -16.67 -10.85
N SER A 12 6.04 -17.90 -10.32
CA SER A 12 4.79 -18.61 -10.12
C SER A 12 3.88 -17.89 -9.12
N ARG A 13 4.44 -17.38 -8.03
CA ARG A 13 3.67 -16.65 -7.02
C ARG A 13 3.14 -15.33 -7.58
N VAL A 14 3.96 -14.58 -8.34
CA VAL A 14 3.52 -13.36 -8.99
C VAL A 14 2.38 -13.64 -9.96
N GLN A 15 2.51 -14.69 -10.77
CA GLN A 15 1.48 -15.07 -11.72
C GLN A 15 0.18 -15.48 -11.02
N ALA A 16 0.28 -16.19 -9.90
CA ALA A 16 -0.89 -16.56 -9.10
C ALA A 16 -1.62 -15.35 -8.56
N LEU A 17 -0.88 -14.34 -8.05
CA LEU A 17 -1.47 -13.08 -7.59
C LEU A 17 -2.20 -12.36 -8.71
N ARG A 18 -1.55 -12.23 -9.86
CA ARG A 18 -2.15 -11.57 -11.04
C ARG A 18 -3.41 -12.28 -11.49
N SER A 19 -3.38 -13.61 -11.50
CA SER A 19 -4.54 -14.41 -11.90
C SER A 19 -5.71 -14.25 -10.95
N ARG A 20 -5.44 -14.23 -9.64
CA ARG A 20 -6.49 -14.02 -8.63
C ARG A 20 -7.12 -12.64 -8.74
N ASN A 21 -6.33 -11.63 -9.12
CA ASN A 21 -6.80 -10.24 -9.21
C ASN A 21 -7.49 -9.94 -10.55
N ALA A 22 -7.28 -10.77 -11.56
CA ALA A 22 -7.88 -10.56 -12.87
C ALA A 22 -9.41 -10.55 -12.76
N GLY A 23 -10.03 -9.53 -13.30
CA GLY A 23 -11.48 -9.39 -13.28
C GLY A 23 -12.07 -8.87 -11.97
N LYS A 24 -11.26 -8.68 -10.93
CA LYS A 24 -11.73 -8.05 -9.69
C LYS A 24 -11.65 -6.54 -9.78
N PRO A 25 -12.56 -5.81 -9.12
CA PRO A 25 -12.44 -4.35 -9.05
C PRO A 25 -11.11 -3.95 -8.42
N VAL A 26 -10.48 -2.93 -8.98
CA VAL A 26 -9.22 -2.39 -8.45
C VAL A 26 -9.54 -1.47 -7.27
N ALA A 27 -8.95 -1.76 -6.12
CA ALA A 27 -9.10 -0.89 -4.96
C ALA A 27 -8.13 0.29 -5.10
N ARG A 28 -8.63 1.51 -4.90
CA ARG A 28 -7.81 2.72 -4.91
C ARG A 28 -7.25 2.92 -3.51
N VAL A 29 -5.93 2.97 -3.40
CA VAL A 29 -5.23 2.93 -2.11
C VAL A 29 -4.32 4.15 -1.93
N PHE A 30 -4.36 4.74 -0.74
CA PHE A 30 -3.37 5.72 -0.32
C PHE A 30 -2.43 5.08 0.69
N TYR A 31 -1.13 5.23 0.48
CA TYR A 31 -0.10 4.65 1.35
C TYR A 31 0.67 5.77 2.04
N GLU A 32 0.47 5.91 3.36
CA GLU A 32 1.10 6.94 4.17
C GLU A 32 2.44 6.46 4.74
N VAL A 33 3.48 7.27 4.56
CA VAL A 33 4.81 7.02 5.12
C VAL A 33 5.07 7.87 6.36
N ARG A 34 4.47 9.05 6.42
CA ARG A 34 4.67 9.99 7.54
C ARG A 34 3.45 10.90 7.73
N TYR A 35 3.16 11.22 8.99
CA TYR A 35 2.17 12.21 9.40
C TYR A 35 2.59 12.78 10.77
N PRO A 36 2.47 14.09 11.07
CA PRO A 36 2.10 15.17 10.15
C PRO A 36 3.18 15.43 9.09
N ASN A 37 3.01 16.47 8.29
CA ASN A 37 3.85 16.67 7.09
C ASN A 37 3.73 15.46 6.15
N LEU A 38 2.52 15.25 5.70
CA LEU A 38 2.11 14.06 4.98
C LEU A 38 3.06 13.67 3.86
N LEU A 39 3.62 12.47 3.95
CA LEU A 39 4.50 11.89 2.97
C LEU A 39 3.90 10.56 2.52
N ALA A 40 3.77 10.38 1.22
CA ALA A 40 3.15 9.20 0.64
C ALA A 40 4.15 8.39 -0.17
N ALA A 41 3.87 7.11 -0.35
CA ALA A 41 4.61 6.28 -1.29
C ALA A 41 4.20 6.65 -2.72
N GLY A 42 5.19 7.02 -3.53
CA GLY A 42 4.99 7.24 -4.96
C GLY A 42 5.18 5.95 -5.74
N ARG A 43 4.90 6.00 -7.03
CA ARG A 43 4.95 4.80 -7.90
C ARG A 43 6.36 4.30 -8.19
N GLY A 44 7.38 5.05 -7.80
CA GLY A 44 8.78 4.66 -8.02
C GLY A 44 9.37 3.76 -6.94
N GLY A 45 8.61 3.35 -5.93
CA GLY A 45 9.12 2.55 -4.83
C GLY A 45 8.49 1.18 -4.69
N ILE A 46 9.11 0.35 -3.85
CA ILE A 46 8.67 -1.04 -3.63
C ILE A 46 7.27 -1.12 -3.01
N SER A 47 6.91 -0.18 -2.14
CA SER A 47 5.59 -0.19 -1.52
C SER A 47 4.47 -0.10 -2.56
N SER A 48 4.66 0.75 -3.58
CA SER A 48 3.71 0.87 -4.68
C SER A 48 3.65 -0.40 -5.53
N GLU A 49 4.78 -1.07 -5.75
CA GLU A 49 4.81 -2.34 -6.46
C GLU A 49 4.04 -3.42 -5.70
N ILE A 50 4.19 -3.45 -4.37
CA ILE A 50 3.44 -4.38 -3.51
C ILE A 50 1.93 -4.12 -3.64
N LEU A 51 1.51 -2.85 -3.63
CA LEU A 51 0.12 -2.48 -3.85
C LEU A 51 -0.40 -3.00 -5.18
N ALA A 52 0.36 -2.81 -6.25
CA ALA A 52 -0.04 -3.25 -7.58
C ALA A 52 -0.17 -4.76 -7.67
N LEU A 53 0.78 -5.50 -7.10
CA LEU A 53 0.73 -6.96 -7.05
C LEU A 53 -0.49 -7.46 -6.26
N ALA A 54 -0.88 -6.73 -5.23
CA ALA A 54 -2.04 -7.07 -4.41
C ALA A 54 -3.38 -6.70 -5.06
N GLY A 55 -3.36 -6.11 -6.24
CA GLY A 55 -4.58 -5.71 -6.95
C GLY A 55 -5.09 -4.34 -6.54
N GLY A 56 -4.22 -3.50 -5.98
CA GLY A 56 -4.54 -2.12 -5.63
C GLY A 56 -3.99 -1.14 -6.65
N GLU A 57 -4.54 0.05 -6.65
CA GLU A 57 -4.03 1.16 -7.44
C GLU A 57 -3.60 2.27 -6.48
N ASN A 58 -2.33 2.70 -6.59
CA ASN A 58 -1.83 3.82 -5.81
C ASN A 58 -2.44 5.12 -6.34
N VAL A 59 -3.21 5.84 -5.51
CA VAL A 59 -3.83 7.10 -5.93
C VAL A 59 -2.80 8.19 -6.18
N VAL A 60 -1.57 8.04 -5.64
CA VAL A 60 -0.47 8.95 -5.89
C VAL A 60 0.20 8.52 -7.19
N SER A 61 0.06 9.33 -8.24
CA SER A 61 0.56 8.98 -9.58
C SER A 61 2.01 9.39 -9.84
N ASP A 62 2.60 10.17 -8.94
CA ASP A 62 3.98 10.64 -9.07
C ASP A 62 4.96 9.45 -9.11
N GLY A 63 5.91 9.49 -10.05
CA GLY A 63 6.90 8.42 -10.24
C GLY A 63 8.06 8.42 -9.25
N LYS A 64 8.09 9.33 -8.29
CA LYS A 64 9.11 9.33 -7.25
C LYS A 64 8.84 8.23 -6.24
N LYS A 65 9.87 7.88 -5.47
CA LYS A 65 9.74 6.89 -4.40
C LYS A 65 8.88 7.42 -3.25
N LEU A 66 9.15 8.65 -2.82
CA LEU A 66 8.41 9.34 -1.74
C LEU A 66 7.91 10.68 -2.27
N VAL A 67 6.68 11.03 -1.92
CA VAL A 67 6.01 12.21 -2.43
C VAL A 67 5.38 12.99 -1.28
N ARG A 68 5.67 14.28 -1.20
CA ARG A 68 4.92 15.17 -0.30
C ARG A 68 3.53 15.32 -0.90
N TYR A 69 2.52 15.01 -0.13
CA TYR A 69 1.16 14.99 -0.63
C TYR A 69 0.29 15.95 0.16
N SER A 70 -0.54 16.73 -0.50
CA SER A 70 -1.42 17.66 0.20
C SER A 70 -2.66 16.95 0.74
N GLU A 71 -3.15 17.41 1.88
CA GLU A 71 -4.40 16.91 2.45
C GLU A 71 -5.58 17.16 1.52
N GLU A 72 -5.55 18.30 0.81
CA GLU A 72 -6.59 18.63 -0.18
C GLU A 72 -6.65 17.60 -1.30
N SER A 73 -5.49 17.19 -1.81
CA SER A 73 -5.42 16.15 -2.84
C SER A 73 -5.90 14.81 -2.32
N LEU A 74 -5.57 14.50 -1.07
CA LEU A 74 -6.02 13.26 -0.43
C LEU A 74 -7.54 13.22 -0.29
N ILE A 75 -8.13 14.31 0.17
CA ILE A 75 -9.58 14.41 0.31
C ILE A 75 -10.26 14.29 -1.06
N ALA A 76 -9.72 14.95 -2.08
CA ALA A 76 -10.24 14.88 -3.42
C ALA A 76 -10.15 13.47 -4.02
N ALA A 77 -9.05 12.76 -3.74
CA ALA A 77 -8.87 11.39 -4.22
C ALA A 77 -9.80 10.41 -3.49
N ASP A 78 -10.06 10.66 -2.22
CA ASP A 78 -10.93 9.85 -1.36
C ASP A 78 -10.74 8.35 -1.61
N PRO A 79 -9.58 7.78 -1.23
CA PRO A 79 -9.25 6.39 -1.54
C PRO A 79 -10.20 5.39 -0.89
N ASP A 80 -10.31 4.21 -1.51
CA ASP A 80 -11.14 3.11 -0.97
C ASP A 80 -10.50 2.48 0.26
N ALA A 81 -9.16 2.47 0.31
CA ALA A 81 -8.41 1.92 1.43
C ALA A 81 -7.24 2.85 1.77
N TYR A 82 -6.85 2.85 3.04
CA TYR A 82 -5.78 3.71 3.56
C TYR A 82 -4.79 2.84 4.31
N ILE A 83 -3.53 2.87 3.90
CA ILE A 83 -2.46 2.12 4.56
C ILE A 83 -1.55 3.08 5.28
N ILE A 84 -1.24 2.80 6.54
CA ILE A 84 -0.32 3.58 7.35
C ILE A 84 0.92 2.74 7.59
N GLN A 85 2.07 3.22 7.12
CA GLN A 85 3.34 2.57 7.40
C GLN A 85 3.86 3.01 8.76
N LYS A 86 4.11 2.05 9.63
CA LYS A 86 4.73 2.29 10.93
C LYS A 86 6.22 2.01 10.81
N GLY A 87 7.06 2.95 11.25
CA GLY A 87 8.51 2.85 11.16
C GLY A 87 9.17 4.09 11.72
N PRO A 88 10.50 4.28 11.51
CA PRO A 88 11.23 5.43 12.05
C PRO A 88 10.66 6.79 11.68
N MET A 89 10.05 6.91 10.49
CA MET A 89 9.45 8.16 10.04
C MET A 89 8.01 8.35 10.56
N ASN A 90 7.43 7.31 11.15
CA ASN A 90 6.04 7.32 11.62
C ASN A 90 5.90 6.32 12.77
N PRO A 91 6.61 6.58 13.91
CA PRO A 91 6.73 5.56 14.97
C PRO A 91 5.43 5.33 15.74
N GLU A 92 4.62 6.36 15.91
CA GLU A 92 3.34 6.26 16.61
C GLU A 92 2.27 6.98 15.79
N PRO A 93 1.78 6.34 14.71
CA PRO A 93 0.81 6.99 13.83
C PRO A 93 -0.47 7.37 14.56
N THR A 94 -0.87 8.62 14.43
CA THR A 94 -2.16 9.07 14.96
C THR A 94 -3.29 8.39 14.19
N PRO A 95 -4.28 7.79 14.86
CA PRO A 95 -5.41 7.19 14.17
C PRO A 95 -6.16 8.20 13.29
N LEU A 96 -6.64 7.77 12.13
CA LEU A 96 -7.35 8.67 11.21
C LEU A 96 -8.58 9.30 11.85
N ALA A 97 -9.26 8.56 12.73
CA ALA A 97 -10.45 9.05 13.41
C ALA A 97 -10.16 10.27 14.30
N GLU A 98 -8.91 10.45 14.72
CA GLU A 98 -8.49 11.56 15.58
C GLU A 98 -7.87 12.72 14.79
N ARG A 99 -7.80 12.61 13.47
CA ARG A 99 -7.23 13.66 12.62
C ARG A 99 -8.35 14.48 11.98
N ASP A 100 -8.24 15.79 12.07
CA ASP A 100 -9.15 16.68 11.35
C ASP A 100 -9.00 16.41 9.84
N HIS A 101 -10.09 16.39 9.12
CA HIS A 101 -10.18 16.17 7.67
C HIS A 101 -9.98 14.70 7.22
N TYR A 102 -9.37 13.84 8.06
CA TYR A 102 -9.15 12.43 7.70
C TYR A 102 -10.29 11.53 8.15
N ARG A 103 -10.97 11.88 9.25
CA ARG A 103 -12.02 11.04 9.82
C ARG A 103 -13.23 10.87 8.90
N ASP A 104 -13.40 11.76 7.94
CA ASP A 104 -14.51 11.70 6.99
C ASP A 104 -14.15 10.99 5.69
N LEU A 105 -12.90 10.53 5.53
CA LEU A 105 -12.49 9.77 4.36
C LEU A 105 -13.30 8.48 4.26
N ARG A 106 -13.63 8.09 3.03
CA ARG A 106 -14.38 6.86 2.76
C ARG A 106 -13.72 5.64 3.41
N ALA A 107 -12.39 5.54 3.28
CA ALA A 107 -11.64 4.43 3.87
C ALA A 107 -11.83 4.34 5.38
N GLN A 108 -11.79 5.49 6.07
CA GLN A 108 -11.97 5.52 7.52
C GLN A 108 -13.40 5.11 7.91
N ARG A 109 -14.40 5.64 7.21
CA ARG A 109 -15.81 5.33 7.51
C ARG A 109 -16.13 3.86 7.27
N ALA A 110 -15.48 3.26 6.28
CA ALA A 110 -15.69 1.85 5.94
C ALA A 110 -14.83 0.88 6.76
N GLY A 111 -13.98 1.40 7.66
CA GLY A 111 -13.06 0.55 8.41
C GLY A 111 -11.94 -0.05 7.57
N ARG A 112 -11.61 0.58 6.46
CA ARG A 112 -10.59 0.09 5.52
C ARG A 112 -9.25 0.80 5.74
N VAL A 113 -8.76 0.74 6.97
CA VAL A 113 -7.47 1.32 7.37
C VAL A 113 -6.59 0.20 7.90
N LEU A 114 -5.39 0.07 7.37
CA LEU A 114 -4.44 -0.97 7.74
C LEU A 114 -3.10 -0.35 8.14
N ILE A 115 -2.57 -0.76 9.28
CA ILE A 115 -1.21 -0.36 9.69
C ILE A 115 -0.26 -1.49 9.31
N VAL A 116 0.81 -1.15 8.59
CA VAL A 116 1.80 -2.11 8.12
C VAL A 116 3.18 -1.75 8.64
N ASP A 117 4.07 -2.74 8.67
CA ASP A 117 5.43 -2.57 9.12
C ASP A 117 6.34 -2.17 7.96
N GLU A 118 7.14 -1.11 8.15
CA GLU A 118 8.09 -0.64 7.15
C GLU A 118 9.04 -1.75 6.68
N GLU A 119 9.50 -2.61 7.57
CA GLU A 119 10.43 -3.68 7.20
C GLU A 119 9.84 -4.63 6.16
N ARG A 120 8.53 -4.85 6.21
CA ARG A 120 7.86 -5.76 5.28
C ARG A 120 7.44 -5.09 3.98
N PHE A 121 7.10 -3.80 4.04
CA PHE A 121 6.48 -3.09 2.92
C PHE A 121 7.40 -2.10 2.21
N ALA A 122 8.51 -1.72 2.83
CA ALA A 122 9.40 -0.71 2.26
C ALA A 122 10.77 -1.27 1.83
N ARG A 123 10.95 -2.58 1.90
CA ARG A 123 12.21 -3.21 1.51
C ARG A 123 11.99 -4.25 0.42
N PRO A 124 12.82 -4.24 -0.64
CA PRO A 124 12.76 -5.29 -1.66
C PRO A 124 13.27 -6.62 -1.10
N GLY A 125 12.88 -7.72 -1.72
CA GLY A 125 13.34 -9.04 -1.35
C GLY A 125 12.19 -10.03 -1.24
N PRO A 126 12.45 -11.27 -0.79
CA PRO A 126 11.44 -12.33 -0.73
C PRO A 126 10.20 -11.97 0.11
N ARG A 127 10.39 -11.18 1.17
CA ARG A 127 9.28 -10.77 2.05
C ARG A 127 8.29 -9.83 1.36
N ALA A 128 8.71 -9.14 0.31
CA ALA A 128 7.82 -8.25 -0.43
C ALA A 128 6.66 -9.02 -1.05
N LEU A 129 6.91 -10.23 -1.52
CA LEU A 129 5.87 -11.06 -2.10
C LEU A 129 4.90 -11.58 -1.03
N ASP A 130 5.42 -11.93 0.16
CA ASP A 130 4.58 -12.31 1.30
C ASP A 130 3.67 -11.14 1.68
N ALA A 131 4.20 -9.93 1.72
CA ALA A 131 3.43 -8.71 2.01
C ALA A 131 2.33 -8.50 0.96
N ALA A 132 2.65 -8.70 -0.31
CA ALA A 132 1.67 -8.55 -1.39
C ALA A 132 0.53 -9.57 -1.26
N GLU A 133 0.84 -10.81 -0.90
CA GLU A 133 -0.16 -11.85 -0.71
C GLU A 133 -1.09 -11.54 0.47
N GLU A 134 -0.54 -11.08 1.58
CA GLU A 134 -1.34 -10.67 2.73
C GLU A 134 -2.22 -9.47 2.41
N LEU A 135 -1.66 -8.49 1.71
CA LEU A 135 -2.39 -7.30 1.33
C LEU A 135 -3.53 -7.62 0.36
N GLU A 136 -3.28 -8.52 -0.59
CA GLU A 136 -4.30 -8.97 -1.54
C GLU A 136 -5.51 -9.54 -0.79
N ASN A 137 -5.27 -10.41 0.19
CA ASN A 137 -6.34 -10.96 1.01
C ASN A 137 -7.12 -9.87 1.75
N TRP A 138 -6.43 -8.89 2.30
CA TRP A 138 -7.08 -7.80 3.02
C TRP A 138 -7.87 -6.87 2.10
N LEU A 139 -7.32 -6.54 0.93
CA LEU A 139 -7.98 -5.63 -0.02
C LEU A 139 -9.26 -6.22 -0.61
N HIS A 140 -9.30 -7.53 -0.76
CA HIS A 140 -10.41 -8.20 -1.46
C HIS A 140 -11.31 -9.02 -0.52
N ARG A 141 -11.33 -8.64 0.73
CA ARG A 141 -12.28 -9.21 1.69
C ARG A 141 -13.72 -8.91 1.32
#